data_de75f09918228b84ef2a3a5cee1f1283
#
_entry.id   de75f09918228b84ef2a3a5cee1f1283
#
_cell.length_a   1.000
_cell.length_b   1.000
_cell.length_c   1.000
_cell.angle_alpha   90.00
_cell.angle_beta   90.00
_cell.angle_gamma   90.00
#
_symmetry.space_group_name_H-M   'P 1'
#
loop_
_entity.id
_entity.type
_entity.pdbx_description
1 polymer ?
#
loop_
_entity_poly.entity_id
_entity_poly.type
_entity_poly.pdbx_seq_one_letter_code
_entity_poly.pdbx_strand_id
1 'polypeptide(L)'
;MSEQTPANGPAPAGAVSRNGRSGAPKSTIGLLVNDSPGVLVRVSQIFSRRGYNIESLVVSPAHVAQTSRMTLTCSGPEDVLHQIILQLNKLVDVIRARDHTDDQAVTRELALFKVGCTVEERSEVLQIAEIFRGKAVDISENTVTIESTGTSEKMDALESMLSKFDLKEMVRTGKVVMARGSQLT
;
A
#
# COMPACT_ATOMS: atom_id res chain seq x y z
N MET A 1 -54.51 26.05 -11.00
CA MET A 1 -54.06 24.70 -10.81
C MET A 1 -52.78 24.57 -11.69
N SER A 2 -51.63 24.70 -11.07
CA SER A 2 -50.34 24.61 -11.75
C SER A 2 -49.48 23.62 -10.94
N GLU A 3 -49.28 22.43 -11.49
CA GLU A 3 -48.45 21.39 -10.91
C GLU A 3 -46.99 21.78 -11.05
N GLN A 4 -46.28 21.83 -9.95
CA GLN A 4 -44.82 21.91 -9.90
C GLN A 4 -44.23 20.50 -9.80
N THR A 5 -43.56 20.10 -10.85
CA THR A 5 -42.73 18.89 -10.90
C THR A 5 -41.45 19.11 -10.10
N PRO A 6 -41.08 18.23 -9.15
CA PRO A 6 -39.79 18.34 -8.48
C PRO A 6 -38.66 17.86 -9.37
N ALA A 7 -37.63 18.69 -9.52
CA ALA A 7 -36.39 18.37 -10.22
C ALA A 7 -35.61 17.27 -9.48
N ASN A 8 -35.41 16.15 -10.15
CA ASN A 8 -34.60 15.03 -9.70
C ASN A 8 -33.13 15.33 -9.99
N GLY A 9 -32.39 15.79 -9.00
CA GLY A 9 -30.92 15.93 -9.09
C GLY A 9 -30.23 14.56 -9.08
N PRO A 10 -29.07 14.42 -9.76
CA PRO A 10 -28.36 13.12 -9.80
C PRO A 10 -27.84 12.76 -8.40
N ALA A 11 -28.10 11.52 -8.00
CA ALA A 11 -27.59 10.94 -6.76
C ALA A 11 -26.06 10.96 -6.75
N PRO A 12 -25.40 11.15 -5.57
CA PRO A 12 -23.96 11.11 -5.47
C PRO A 12 -23.45 9.72 -5.88
N ALA A 13 -22.39 9.70 -6.70
CA ALA A 13 -21.76 8.49 -7.19
C ALA A 13 -21.37 7.57 -6.01
N GLY A 14 -21.86 6.32 -6.05
CA GLY A 14 -21.77 5.37 -4.98
C GLY A 14 -20.35 5.15 -4.50
N ALA A 15 -20.18 5.06 -3.19
CA ALA A 15 -18.99 4.57 -2.53
C ALA A 15 -18.65 3.18 -3.11
N VAL A 16 -17.52 3.07 -3.80
CA VAL A 16 -17.02 1.80 -4.29
C VAL A 16 -16.68 0.95 -3.07
N SER A 17 -17.51 -0.04 -2.80
CA SER A 17 -17.26 -1.05 -1.77
C SER A 17 -15.96 -1.79 -2.11
N ARG A 18 -14.88 -1.52 -1.36
CA ARG A 18 -13.58 -2.20 -1.47
C ARG A 18 -13.58 -3.60 -0.84
N ASN A 19 -14.73 -4.21 -0.60
CA ASN A 19 -14.88 -5.54 0.00
C ASN A 19 -14.70 -6.70 -1.00
N GLY A 20 -13.82 -6.55 -1.99
CA GLY A 20 -13.40 -7.61 -2.92
C GLY A 20 -11.94 -7.99 -2.74
N ARG A 21 -11.40 -8.02 -1.52
CA ARG A 21 -10.09 -8.64 -1.29
C ARG A 21 -10.26 -10.14 -1.44
N SER A 22 -9.87 -10.67 -2.59
CA SER A 22 -9.81 -12.12 -2.85
C SER A 22 -8.98 -12.75 -1.71
N GLY A 23 -9.49 -13.85 -1.12
CA GLY A 23 -8.80 -14.58 -0.06
C GLY A 23 -7.54 -15.34 -0.55
N ALA A 24 -6.98 -14.96 -1.70
CA ALA A 24 -5.72 -15.49 -2.20
C ALA A 24 -4.54 -15.04 -1.30
N PRO A 25 -3.58 -15.92 -1.02
CA PRO A 25 -2.41 -15.60 -0.23
C PRO A 25 -1.66 -14.41 -0.85
N LYS A 26 -1.24 -13.49 0.00
CA LYS A 26 -0.46 -12.32 -0.40
C LYS A 26 1.01 -12.62 -0.28
N SER A 27 1.73 -12.33 -1.35
CA SER A 27 3.17 -12.54 -1.43
C SER A 27 3.91 -11.22 -1.51
N THR A 28 5.10 -11.19 -0.89
CA THR A 28 6.00 -10.03 -0.90
C THR A 28 7.29 -10.41 -1.58
N ILE A 29 7.61 -9.73 -2.69
CA ILE A 29 8.82 -9.96 -3.49
C ILE A 29 9.75 -8.76 -3.36
N GLY A 30 11.00 -9.01 -2.98
CA GLY A 30 12.06 -8.03 -3.01
C GLY A 30 12.94 -8.21 -4.25
N LEU A 31 13.25 -7.11 -4.95
CA LEU A 31 14.18 -7.10 -6.08
C LEU A 31 15.30 -6.11 -5.85
N LEU A 32 16.49 -6.48 -6.24
CA LEU A 32 17.60 -5.58 -6.51
C LEU A 32 17.82 -5.53 -8.02
N VAL A 33 17.79 -4.35 -8.60
CA VAL A 33 17.86 -4.14 -10.05
C VAL A 33 18.87 -3.07 -10.40
N ASN A 34 19.39 -3.11 -11.64
CA ASN A 34 20.13 -1.99 -12.21
C ASN A 34 19.18 -0.80 -12.39
N ASP A 35 19.60 0.39 -11.99
CA ASP A 35 18.80 1.61 -12.14
C ASP A 35 18.91 2.11 -13.59
N SER A 36 18.08 1.54 -14.45
CA SER A 36 18.05 1.86 -15.88
C SER A 36 16.62 2.11 -16.38
N PRO A 37 16.46 2.99 -17.39
CA PRO A 37 15.13 3.26 -17.96
C PRO A 37 14.44 1.98 -18.44
N GLY A 38 13.15 1.83 -18.13
CA GLY A 38 12.30 0.73 -18.57
C GLY A 38 12.38 -0.55 -17.74
N VAL A 39 13.21 -0.63 -16.69
CA VAL A 39 13.27 -1.81 -15.79
C VAL A 39 11.90 -2.11 -15.19
N LEU A 40 11.22 -1.10 -14.67
CA LEU A 40 9.89 -1.27 -14.07
C LEU A 40 8.89 -1.84 -15.07
N VAL A 41 8.94 -1.40 -16.33
CA VAL A 41 8.06 -1.90 -17.39
C VAL A 41 8.32 -3.39 -17.64
N ARG A 42 9.60 -3.79 -17.74
CA ARG A 42 9.98 -5.20 -17.94
C ARG A 42 9.55 -6.09 -16.76
N VAL A 43 9.70 -5.61 -15.54
CA VAL A 43 9.24 -6.31 -14.34
C VAL A 43 7.72 -6.45 -14.37
N SER A 44 6.97 -5.37 -14.58
CA SER A 44 5.50 -5.39 -14.58
C SER A 44 4.91 -6.29 -15.68
N GLN A 45 5.56 -6.40 -16.83
CA GLN A 45 5.15 -7.29 -17.92
C GLN A 45 5.14 -8.76 -17.53
N ILE A 46 6.05 -9.21 -16.63
CA ILE A 46 6.05 -10.59 -16.14
C ILE A 46 4.77 -10.90 -15.36
N PHE A 47 4.34 -9.99 -14.50
CA PHE A 47 3.09 -10.13 -13.75
C PHE A 47 1.87 -10.09 -14.67
N SER A 48 1.84 -9.11 -15.58
CA SER A 48 0.74 -8.93 -16.53
C SER A 48 0.51 -10.15 -17.43
N ARG A 49 1.59 -10.74 -17.99
CA ARG A 49 1.50 -11.93 -18.84
C ARG A 49 0.93 -13.15 -18.13
N ARG A 50 1.00 -13.19 -16.80
CA ARG A 50 0.49 -14.28 -15.97
C ARG A 50 -0.84 -13.96 -15.28
N GLY A 51 -1.43 -12.80 -15.60
CA GLY A 51 -2.69 -12.35 -15.00
C GLY A 51 -2.59 -11.99 -13.51
N TYR A 52 -1.38 -11.72 -13.00
CA TYR A 52 -1.17 -11.29 -11.63
C TYR A 52 -1.33 -9.79 -11.47
N ASN A 53 -2.09 -9.40 -10.46
CA ASN A 53 -2.20 -8.01 -10.08
C ASN A 53 -1.12 -7.62 -9.07
N ILE A 54 -0.43 -6.52 -9.32
CA ILE A 54 0.48 -5.89 -8.36
C ILE A 54 -0.38 -5.00 -7.44
N GLU A 55 -0.48 -5.36 -6.16
CA GLU A 55 -1.27 -4.62 -5.18
C GLU A 55 -0.54 -3.38 -4.69
N SER A 56 0.77 -3.49 -4.48
CA SER A 56 1.62 -2.36 -4.14
C SER A 56 3.01 -2.51 -4.73
N LEU A 57 3.66 -1.38 -4.99
CA LEU A 57 5.01 -1.32 -5.52
C LEU A 57 5.72 -0.12 -4.89
N VAL A 58 6.87 -0.40 -4.28
CA VAL A 58 7.79 0.63 -3.77
C VAL A 58 9.11 0.50 -4.50
N VAL A 59 9.61 1.60 -5.04
CA VAL A 59 10.91 1.67 -5.71
C VAL A 59 11.73 2.77 -5.07
N SER A 60 12.98 2.49 -4.77
CA SER A 60 13.92 3.47 -4.24
C SER A 60 15.35 3.16 -4.68
N PRO A 61 16.23 4.17 -4.80
CA PRO A 61 17.65 3.93 -4.98
C PRO A 61 18.19 3.00 -3.89
N ALA A 62 19.03 2.04 -4.26
CA ALA A 62 19.70 1.17 -3.32
C ALA A 62 21.02 1.80 -2.81
N HIS A 63 21.62 1.17 -1.78
CA HIS A 63 22.90 1.61 -1.23
C HIS A 63 24.05 1.54 -2.27
N VAL A 64 24.02 0.54 -3.14
CA VAL A 64 25.01 0.41 -4.23
C VAL A 64 24.63 1.37 -5.36
N ALA A 65 25.62 2.16 -5.83
CA ALA A 65 25.40 3.11 -6.92
C ALA A 65 24.86 2.40 -8.18
N GLN A 66 24.01 3.12 -8.93
CA GLN A 66 23.36 2.63 -10.15
C GLN A 66 22.48 1.39 -9.94
N THR A 67 22.01 1.15 -8.73
CA THR A 67 21.04 0.10 -8.45
C THR A 67 19.83 0.66 -7.72
N SER A 68 18.67 0.03 -7.93
CA SER A 68 17.42 0.33 -7.26
C SER A 68 16.85 -0.91 -6.59
N ARG A 69 16.17 -0.69 -5.47
CA ARG A 69 15.42 -1.71 -4.77
C ARG A 69 13.94 -1.55 -5.04
N MET A 70 13.29 -2.66 -5.35
CA MET A 70 11.84 -2.72 -5.52
C MET A 70 11.26 -3.70 -4.52
N THR A 71 10.15 -3.33 -3.88
CA THR A 71 9.31 -4.25 -3.09
C THR A 71 7.93 -4.27 -3.73
N LEU A 72 7.48 -5.47 -4.12
CA LEU A 72 6.16 -5.68 -4.71
C LEU A 72 5.33 -6.56 -3.78
N THR A 73 4.04 -6.25 -3.66
CA THR A 73 3.06 -7.19 -3.11
C THR A 73 2.09 -7.59 -4.20
N CYS A 74 1.80 -8.89 -4.27
CA CYS A 74 0.85 -9.45 -5.22
C CYS A 74 0.05 -10.56 -4.55
N SER A 75 -1.10 -10.91 -5.12
CA SER A 75 -1.94 -12.00 -4.66
C SER A 75 -2.06 -13.06 -5.75
N GLY A 76 -1.96 -14.33 -5.34
CA GLY A 76 -2.13 -15.44 -6.27
C GLY A 76 -1.61 -16.77 -5.72
N PRO A 77 -1.76 -17.87 -6.49
CA PRO A 77 -1.29 -19.19 -6.10
C PRO A 77 0.24 -19.25 -5.95
N GLU A 78 0.72 -19.99 -4.96
CA GLU A 78 2.15 -20.07 -4.61
C GLU A 78 3.02 -20.65 -5.73
N ASP A 79 2.53 -21.67 -6.44
CA ASP A 79 3.23 -22.30 -7.56
C ASP A 79 3.53 -21.31 -8.70
N VAL A 80 2.61 -20.40 -8.98
CA VAL A 80 2.80 -19.36 -10.01
C VAL A 80 3.73 -18.27 -9.50
N LEU A 81 3.70 -17.94 -8.22
CA LEU A 81 4.66 -17.01 -7.61
C LEU A 81 6.09 -17.45 -7.80
N HIS A 82 6.37 -18.74 -7.53
CA HIS A 82 7.70 -19.31 -7.76
C HIS A 82 8.15 -19.13 -9.21
N GLN A 83 7.25 -19.38 -10.17
CA GLN A 83 7.54 -19.18 -11.60
C GLN A 83 7.80 -17.69 -11.94
N ILE A 84 7.09 -16.77 -11.31
CA ILE A 84 7.33 -15.32 -11.48
C ILE A 84 8.74 -14.98 -11.02
N ILE A 85 9.17 -15.43 -9.84
CA ILE A 85 10.50 -15.16 -9.28
C ILE A 85 11.59 -15.73 -10.19
N LEU A 86 11.42 -16.95 -10.70
CA LEU A 86 12.36 -17.54 -11.65
C LEU A 86 12.49 -16.71 -12.94
N GLN A 87 11.40 -16.13 -13.43
CA GLN A 87 11.43 -15.27 -14.62
C GLN A 87 12.01 -13.88 -14.33
N LEU A 88 11.72 -13.31 -13.16
CA LEU A 88 12.34 -12.05 -12.74
C LEU A 88 13.87 -12.19 -12.70
N ASN A 89 14.38 -13.28 -12.15
CA ASN A 89 15.83 -13.54 -12.10
C ASN A 89 16.48 -13.79 -13.49
N LYS A 90 15.70 -13.98 -14.56
CA LYS A 90 16.20 -14.07 -15.93
C LYS A 90 16.28 -12.74 -16.67
N LEU A 91 15.72 -11.67 -16.10
CA LEU A 91 15.82 -10.34 -16.68
C LEU A 91 17.24 -9.80 -16.51
N VAL A 92 17.80 -9.24 -17.58
CA VAL A 92 19.19 -8.72 -17.60
C VAL A 92 19.40 -7.63 -16.53
N ASP A 93 18.36 -6.82 -16.28
CA ASP A 93 18.43 -5.73 -15.30
C ASP A 93 18.20 -6.18 -13.86
N VAL A 94 17.74 -7.41 -13.65
CA VAL A 94 17.47 -7.93 -12.29
C VAL A 94 18.73 -8.62 -11.77
N ILE A 95 19.34 -8.02 -10.76
CA ILE A 95 20.50 -8.58 -10.07
C ILE A 95 20.04 -9.75 -9.18
N ARG A 96 18.90 -9.60 -8.52
CA ARG A 96 18.32 -10.60 -7.65
C ARG A 96 16.83 -10.34 -7.41
N ALA A 97 16.02 -11.38 -7.40
CA ALA A 97 14.65 -11.40 -6.94
C ALA A 97 14.46 -12.51 -5.90
N ARG A 98 13.79 -12.20 -4.78
CA ARG A 98 13.51 -13.13 -3.68
C ARG A 98 12.10 -12.98 -3.17
N ASP A 99 11.55 -14.10 -2.69
CA ASP A 99 10.34 -14.14 -1.88
C ASP A 99 10.69 -13.79 -0.43
N HIS A 100 9.90 -12.88 0.15
CA HIS A 100 9.98 -12.48 1.56
C HIS A 100 8.63 -12.64 2.26
N THR A 101 7.76 -13.50 1.74
CA THR A 101 6.39 -13.71 2.26
C THR A 101 6.43 -14.24 3.68
N ASP A 102 7.20 -15.31 3.91
CA ASP A 102 7.33 -16.02 5.18
C ASP A 102 8.65 -15.73 5.91
N ASP A 103 9.48 -14.86 5.35
CA ASP A 103 10.77 -14.53 5.95
C ASP A 103 10.59 -13.76 7.26
N GLN A 104 11.48 -14.02 8.22
CA GLN A 104 11.65 -13.17 9.40
C GLN A 104 12.27 -11.82 9.03
N ALA A 105 11.62 -11.11 8.10
CA ALA A 105 12.06 -9.81 7.64
C ALA A 105 11.44 -8.68 8.47
N VAL A 106 12.07 -7.52 8.43
CA VAL A 106 11.47 -6.28 8.91
C VAL A 106 10.62 -5.72 7.79
N THR A 107 9.30 -5.67 7.98
CA THR A 107 8.36 -5.05 7.04
C THR A 107 7.76 -3.79 7.65
N ARG A 108 7.68 -2.73 6.86
CA ARG A 108 7.05 -1.47 7.27
C ARG A 108 6.26 -0.86 6.10
N GLU A 109 5.19 -0.16 6.47
CA GLU A 109 4.45 0.74 5.59
C GLU A 109 4.35 2.11 6.26
N LEU A 110 4.25 3.15 5.47
CA LEU A 110 3.82 4.48 5.90
C LEU A 110 2.43 4.74 5.35
N ALA A 111 1.54 5.28 6.17
CA ALA A 111 0.22 5.70 5.77
C ALA A 111 -0.08 7.13 6.22
N LEU A 112 -0.80 7.85 5.38
CA LEU A 112 -1.38 9.15 5.68
C LEU A 112 -2.91 9.02 5.63
N PHE A 113 -3.58 9.49 6.69
CA PHE A 113 -5.03 9.46 6.83
C PHE A 113 -5.52 10.89 7.02
N LYS A 114 -6.33 11.40 6.10
CA LYS A 114 -7.01 12.68 6.23
C LYS A 114 -8.42 12.44 6.74
N VAL A 115 -8.67 12.86 7.97
CA VAL A 115 -9.93 12.63 8.68
C VAL A 115 -10.66 13.97 8.86
N GLY A 116 -11.91 14.04 8.39
CA GLY A 116 -12.83 15.11 8.76
C GLY A 116 -13.32 14.90 10.17
N CYS A 117 -13.30 15.93 10.99
CA CYS A 117 -13.75 15.87 12.37
C CYS A 117 -14.21 17.25 12.84
N THR A 118 -15.21 17.27 13.72
CA THR A 118 -15.60 18.47 14.46
C THR A 118 -14.56 18.79 15.53
N VAL A 119 -14.71 19.93 16.19
CA VAL A 119 -13.84 20.33 17.31
C VAL A 119 -13.93 19.33 18.46
N GLU A 120 -15.13 18.81 18.72
CA GLU A 120 -15.40 17.82 19.78
C GLU A 120 -14.77 16.46 19.45
N GLU A 121 -14.88 16.00 18.20
CA GLU A 121 -14.34 14.71 17.75
C GLU A 121 -12.82 14.71 17.63
N ARG A 122 -12.20 15.89 17.45
CA ARG A 122 -10.76 16.03 17.23
C ARG A 122 -9.93 15.37 18.32
N SER A 123 -10.34 15.51 19.58
CA SER A 123 -9.62 14.90 20.70
C SER A 123 -9.63 13.38 20.62
N GLU A 124 -10.73 12.76 20.21
CA GLU A 124 -10.82 11.30 20.03
C GLU A 124 -9.96 10.83 18.85
N VAL A 125 -9.98 11.56 17.72
CA VAL A 125 -9.14 11.27 16.55
C VAL A 125 -7.65 11.30 16.93
N LEU A 126 -7.21 12.30 17.68
CA LEU A 126 -5.82 12.41 18.14
C LEU A 126 -5.43 11.31 19.14
N GLN A 127 -6.32 10.92 20.05
CA GLN A 127 -6.10 9.80 20.96
C GLN A 127 -5.94 8.47 20.21
N ILE A 128 -6.77 8.22 19.20
CA ILE A 128 -6.61 7.04 18.32
C ILE A 128 -5.24 7.07 17.64
N ALA A 129 -4.85 8.22 17.08
CA ALA A 129 -3.54 8.36 16.45
C ALA A 129 -2.40 8.02 17.44
N GLU A 130 -2.47 8.52 18.68
CA GLU A 130 -1.46 8.28 19.73
C GLU A 130 -1.36 6.79 20.10
N ILE A 131 -2.50 6.09 20.30
CA ILE A 131 -2.55 4.65 20.58
C ILE A 131 -1.82 3.86 19.50
N PHE A 132 -1.98 4.24 18.23
CA PHE A 132 -1.30 3.64 17.09
C PHE A 132 0.09 4.24 16.82
N ARG A 133 0.64 5.05 17.75
CA ARG A 133 1.94 5.74 17.57
C ARG A 133 2.01 6.50 16.25
N GLY A 134 0.90 7.06 15.83
CA GLY A 134 0.79 8.01 14.73
C GLY A 134 1.04 9.44 15.22
N LYS A 135 1.21 10.34 14.27
CA LYS A 135 1.40 11.77 14.53
C LYS A 135 0.43 12.58 13.68
N ALA A 136 -0.16 13.60 14.25
CA ALA A 136 -0.83 14.63 13.46
C ALA A 136 0.24 15.47 12.77
N VAL A 137 0.23 15.46 11.44
CA VAL A 137 1.20 16.20 10.60
C VAL A 137 0.58 17.44 9.98
N ASP A 138 -0.75 17.50 9.95
CA ASP A 138 -1.51 18.67 9.52
C ASP A 138 -2.81 18.75 10.30
N ILE A 139 -3.19 19.95 10.75
CA ILE A 139 -4.44 20.21 11.47
C ILE A 139 -5.05 21.48 10.89
N SER A 140 -6.29 21.39 10.43
CA SER A 140 -7.09 22.52 10.00
C SER A 140 -8.39 22.63 10.80
N GLU A 141 -9.26 23.57 10.47
CA GLU A 141 -10.50 23.81 11.21
C GLU A 141 -11.38 22.55 11.30
N ASN A 142 -11.50 21.79 10.21
CA ASN A 142 -12.42 20.67 10.10
C ASN A 142 -11.73 19.35 9.67
N THR A 143 -10.39 19.30 9.66
CA THR A 143 -9.66 18.10 9.28
C THR A 143 -8.36 17.93 10.08
N VAL A 144 -7.97 16.67 10.28
CA VAL A 144 -6.66 16.27 10.82
C VAL A 144 -6.04 15.28 9.86
N THR A 145 -4.76 15.48 9.50
CA THR A 145 -3.99 14.49 8.75
C THR A 145 -3.04 13.76 9.70
N ILE A 146 -3.20 12.44 9.76
CA ILE A 146 -2.42 11.55 10.63
C ILE A 146 -1.41 10.78 9.79
N GLU A 147 -0.13 10.84 10.17
CA GLU A 147 0.93 9.95 9.68
C GLU A 147 1.09 8.79 10.65
N SER A 148 1.19 7.56 10.13
CA SER A 148 1.57 6.40 10.92
C SER A 148 2.46 5.45 10.13
N THR A 149 3.38 4.78 10.83
CA THR A 149 4.24 3.74 10.27
C THR A 149 4.05 2.44 11.06
N GLY A 150 4.15 1.31 10.37
CA GLY A 150 4.00 0.00 11.01
C GLY A 150 3.87 -1.14 10.04
N THR A 151 3.30 -2.26 10.51
CA THR A 151 2.93 -3.40 9.66
C THR A 151 1.60 -3.12 8.96
N SER A 152 1.27 -3.90 7.93
CA SER A 152 0.00 -3.77 7.21
C SER A 152 -1.20 -3.93 8.14
N GLU A 153 -1.15 -4.91 9.06
CA GLU A 153 -2.21 -5.18 10.03
C GLU A 153 -2.45 -3.98 10.96
N LYS A 154 -1.36 -3.30 11.36
CA LYS A 154 -1.47 -2.05 12.14
C LYS A 154 -2.15 -0.95 11.34
N MET A 155 -1.81 -0.81 10.05
CA MET A 155 -2.43 0.21 9.18
C MET A 155 -3.91 -0.11 8.93
N ASP A 156 -4.26 -1.38 8.70
CA ASP A 156 -5.65 -1.83 8.52
C ASP A 156 -6.48 -1.59 9.79
N ALA A 157 -5.91 -1.86 10.98
CA ALA A 157 -6.57 -1.58 12.25
C ALA A 157 -6.80 -0.07 12.48
N LEU A 158 -5.80 0.77 12.17
CA LEU A 158 -5.94 2.22 12.27
C LEU A 158 -6.99 2.75 11.28
N GLU A 159 -6.99 2.28 10.03
CA GLU A 159 -8.02 2.61 9.03
C GLU A 159 -9.43 2.27 9.56
N SER A 160 -9.59 1.07 10.12
CA SER A 160 -10.87 0.62 10.70
C SER A 160 -11.33 1.52 11.85
N MET A 161 -10.42 1.95 12.72
CA MET A 161 -10.74 2.85 13.84
C MET A 161 -11.10 4.25 13.36
N LEU A 162 -10.41 4.77 12.34
CA LEU A 162 -10.68 6.09 11.78
C LEU A 162 -11.91 6.13 10.87
N SER A 163 -12.38 4.98 10.37
CA SER A 163 -13.55 4.88 9.49
C SER A 163 -14.89 5.23 10.16
N LYS A 164 -14.94 5.33 11.51
CA LYS A 164 -16.11 5.84 12.23
C LYS A 164 -16.25 7.37 12.11
N PHE A 165 -15.20 8.06 11.72
CA PHE A 165 -15.21 9.48 11.38
C PHE A 165 -15.30 9.65 9.86
N ASP A 166 -15.32 10.87 9.39
CA ASP A 166 -15.34 11.18 7.96
C ASP A 166 -13.92 11.01 7.37
N LEU A 167 -13.50 9.76 7.07
CA LEU A 167 -12.23 9.46 6.43
C LEU A 167 -12.26 9.93 4.96
N LYS A 168 -11.75 11.14 4.71
CA LYS A 168 -11.78 11.80 3.41
C LYS A 168 -10.81 11.20 2.41
N GLU A 169 -9.60 10.88 2.85
CA GLU A 169 -8.52 10.42 1.97
C GLU A 169 -7.55 9.55 2.77
N MET A 170 -7.02 8.52 2.10
CA MET A 170 -5.97 7.69 2.63
C MET A 170 -4.93 7.39 1.55
N VAL A 171 -3.65 7.51 1.89
CA VAL A 171 -2.52 7.14 1.04
C VAL A 171 -1.64 6.17 1.82
N ARG A 172 -1.24 5.06 1.17
CA ARG A 172 -0.30 4.07 1.73
C ARG A 172 0.83 3.85 0.74
N THR A 173 2.05 3.75 1.22
CA THR A 173 3.22 3.47 0.37
C THR A 173 3.21 2.04 -0.17
N GLY A 174 2.60 1.10 0.56
CA GLY A 174 2.85 -0.32 0.42
C GLY A 174 4.04 -0.77 1.28
N LYS A 175 4.34 -2.07 1.26
CA LYS A 175 5.38 -2.66 2.09
C LYS A 175 6.78 -2.31 1.58
N VAL A 176 7.65 -1.88 2.49
CA VAL A 176 9.10 -1.99 2.33
C VAL A 176 9.58 -3.16 3.18
N VAL A 177 10.53 -3.93 2.65
CA VAL A 177 11.04 -5.14 3.30
C VAL A 177 12.56 -5.08 3.43
N MET A 178 13.07 -5.56 4.55
CA MET A 178 14.50 -5.72 4.78
C MET A 178 14.74 -7.02 5.55
N ALA A 179 15.57 -7.89 5.02
CA ALA A 179 15.96 -9.12 5.70
C ALA A 179 16.64 -8.82 7.05
N ARG A 180 16.46 -9.71 8.04
CA ARG A 180 17.10 -9.57 9.35
C ARG A 180 18.53 -10.14 9.34
N GLY A 181 19.33 -9.66 10.27
CA GLY A 181 20.71 -10.14 10.46
C GLY A 181 21.62 -9.77 9.31
N SER A 182 22.51 -10.68 8.91
CA SER A 182 23.49 -10.49 7.84
C SER A 182 22.98 -10.84 6.45
N GLN A 183 21.75 -11.32 6.33
CA GLN A 183 21.15 -11.63 5.03
C GLN A 183 20.84 -10.35 4.26
N LEU A 184 21.10 -10.37 2.96
CA LEU A 184 20.72 -9.28 2.06
C LEU A 184 19.35 -9.57 1.45
N THR A 185 18.51 -8.57 1.46
CA THR A 185 17.18 -8.56 0.84
C THR A 185 17.32 -8.62 -0.67
#